data_199052c644658d90176f5cae64318367
#
_entry.id   199052c644658d90176f5cae64318367
#
_cell.length_a   1.000
_cell.length_b   1.000
_cell.length_c   1.000
_cell.angle_alpha   90.00
_cell.angle_beta   90.00
_cell.angle_gamma   90.00
#
_symmetry.space_group_name_H-M   'P 1'
#
loop_
_entity.id
_entity.type
_entity.pdbx_description
1 polymer ?
#
loop_
_entity_poly.entity_id
_entity_poly.type
_entity_poly.pdbx_seq_one_letter_code
_entity_poly.pdbx_strand_id
1 'polypeptide(L)'
;FTTIIQSYEYLRKKRRRLDINSQFSIITTIILLVAGTFLFFTLEYSNYYTLYGKSTFNRLLISFFHSVSLRTAGFDTIPLEHSSSATILFCVTFMFIGASPNSTGSGVKTTTIGILFLGIKTALLNKNYIEFSKRRISWKLFNKASALVFIAMMYVLIMIEIGRASCR
;
A
#
# COMPACT_ATOMS: atom_id res chain seq x y z
N PHE A 1 9.73 11.11 -8.41
CA PHE A 1 10.00 12.32 -9.22
C PHE A 1 9.37 12.20 -10.61
N THR A 2 9.69 11.18 -11.40
CA THR A 2 9.14 10.98 -12.76
C THR A 2 7.61 10.95 -12.80
N THR A 3 6.95 10.28 -11.85
CA THR A 3 5.49 10.19 -11.79
C THR A 3 4.85 11.55 -11.53
N ILE A 4 5.43 12.34 -10.64
CA ILE A 4 4.92 13.68 -10.30
C ILE A 4 5.09 14.63 -11.49
N ILE A 5 6.25 14.63 -12.13
CA ILE A 5 6.53 15.46 -13.31
C ILE A 5 5.58 15.10 -14.46
N GLN A 6 5.38 13.80 -14.72
CA GLN A 6 4.48 13.34 -15.77
C GLN A 6 3.01 13.69 -15.47
N SER A 7 2.58 13.61 -14.20
CA SER A 7 1.23 14.05 -13.79
C SER A 7 1.05 15.56 -13.99
N TYR A 8 2.07 16.35 -13.64
CA TYR A 8 2.04 17.79 -13.84
C TYR A 8 2.01 18.17 -15.34
N GLU A 9 2.82 17.51 -16.17
CA GLU A 9 2.80 17.70 -17.63
C GLU A 9 1.47 17.28 -18.28
N TYR A 10 0.84 16.23 -17.73
CA TYR A 10 -0.49 15.79 -18.17
C TYR A 10 -1.56 16.83 -17.83
N LEU A 11 -1.58 17.34 -16.61
CA LEU A 11 -2.51 18.39 -16.18
C LEU A 11 -2.33 19.69 -16.99
N ARG A 12 -1.10 19.99 -17.38
CA ARG A 12 -0.76 21.16 -18.22
C ARG A 12 -1.01 20.95 -19.71
N LYS A 13 -1.70 19.85 -20.10
CA LYS A 13 -1.98 19.48 -21.51
C LYS A 13 -0.75 19.33 -22.42
N LYS A 14 0.44 19.25 -21.84
CA LYS A 14 1.70 19.14 -22.62
C LYS A 14 1.95 17.71 -23.11
N ARG A 15 1.36 16.68 -22.43
CA ARG A 15 1.38 15.28 -22.88
C ARG A 15 -0.03 14.74 -23.01
N ARG A 16 -0.31 14.02 -24.09
CA ARG A 16 -1.64 13.42 -24.37
C ARG A 16 -1.90 12.15 -23.56
N ARG A 17 -0.90 11.45 -23.03
CA ARG A 17 -1.07 10.21 -22.24
C ARG A 17 0.03 10.09 -21.20
N LEU A 18 -0.36 9.68 -20.00
CA LEU A 18 0.56 9.26 -18.95
C LEU A 18 1.21 7.92 -19.33
N ASP A 19 2.46 7.73 -18.93
CA ASP A 19 3.12 6.44 -19.03
C ASP A 19 2.38 5.39 -18.18
N ILE A 20 2.33 4.14 -18.65
CA ILE A 20 1.55 3.06 -18.00
C ILE A 20 1.99 2.83 -16.58
N ASN A 21 3.31 2.85 -16.33
CA ASN A 21 3.85 2.71 -14.98
C ASN A 21 3.36 3.82 -14.05
N SER A 22 3.25 5.04 -14.55
CA SER A 22 2.76 6.19 -13.78
C SER A 22 1.26 6.08 -13.50
N GLN A 23 0.44 5.72 -14.49
CA GLN A 23 -0.99 5.50 -14.30
C GLN A 23 -1.23 4.39 -13.27
N PHE A 24 -0.54 3.27 -13.43
CA PHE A 24 -0.67 2.13 -12.56
C PHE A 24 -0.28 2.47 -11.12
N SER A 25 0.83 3.17 -10.94
CA SER A 25 1.31 3.61 -9.62
C SER A 25 0.32 4.57 -8.94
N ILE A 26 -0.25 5.53 -9.68
CA ILE A 26 -1.21 6.50 -9.13
C ILE A 26 -2.49 5.77 -8.70
N ILE A 27 -3.07 4.92 -9.57
CA ILE A 27 -4.30 4.20 -9.27
C ILE A 27 -4.12 3.30 -8.05
N THR A 28 -3.04 2.50 -8.01
CA THR A 28 -2.75 1.62 -6.88
C THR A 28 -2.53 2.42 -5.59
N THR A 29 -1.87 3.57 -5.67
CA THR A 29 -1.66 4.45 -4.52
C THR A 29 -2.97 4.98 -3.97
N ILE A 30 -3.87 5.47 -4.83
CA ILE A 30 -5.18 5.99 -4.42
C ILE A 30 -6.02 4.88 -3.77
N ILE A 31 -6.05 3.69 -4.38
CA ILE A 31 -6.77 2.54 -3.82
C ILE A 31 -6.24 2.17 -2.42
N LEU A 32 -4.93 2.11 -2.26
CA LEU A 32 -4.31 1.81 -0.97
C LEU A 32 -4.59 2.89 0.08
N LEU A 33 -4.54 4.18 -0.29
CA LEU A 33 -4.85 5.26 0.63
C LEU A 33 -6.30 5.22 1.10
N VAL A 34 -7.24 5.02 0.18
CA VAL A 34 -8.66 4.94 0.51
C VAL A 34 -8.95 3.70 1.37
N ALA A 35 -8.43 2.53 0.97
CA ALA A 35 -8.58 1.30 1.72
C ALA A 35 -7.95 1.39 3.12
N GLY A 36 -6.75 1.96 3.22
CA GLY A 36 -6.05 2.17 4.49
C GLY A 36 -6.80 3.10 5.42
N THR A 37 -7.30 4.22 4.90
CA THR A 37 -8.11 5.17 5.67
C THR A 37 -9.38 4.52 6.20
N PHE A 38 -10.09 3.79 5.34
CA PHE A 38 -11.34 3.11 5.70
C PHE A 38 -11.11 2.02 6.75
N LEU A 39 -10.10 1.18 6.56
CA LEU A 39 -9.76 0.11 7.51
C LEU A 39 -9.32 0.66 8.86
N PHE A 40 -8.44 1.67 8.89
CA PHE A 40 -8.03 2.29 10.14
C PHE A 40 -9.22 2.94 10.86
N PHE A 41 -10.06 3.66 10.12
CA PHE A 41 -11.27 4.28 10.67
C PHE A 41 -12.22 3.24 11.29
N THR A 42 -12.47 2.11 10.63
CA THR A 42 -13.37 1.07 11.13
C THR A 42 -12.80 0.31 12.31
N LEU A 43 -11.51 -0.02 12.29
CA LEU A 43 -10.85 -0.78 13.35
C LEU A 43 -10.74 0.01 14.66
N GLU A 44 -10.47 1.33 14.56
CA GLU A 44 -10.26 2.19 15.72
C GLU A 44 -11.48 3.04 16.10
N TYR A 45 -12.62 2.87 15.41
CA TYR A 45 -13.81 3.70 15.61
C TYR A 45 -14.28 3.76 17.05
N SER A 46 -14.26 2.63 17.75
CA SER A 46 -14.74 2.47 19.14
C SER A 46 -13.63 2.56 20.19
N ASN A 47 -12.37 2.76 19.79
CA ASN A 47 -11.26 2.78 20.73
C ASN A 47 -11.16 4.12 21.44
N TYR A 48 -11.34 4.10 22.77
CA TYR A 48 -11.36 5.27 23.64
C TYR A 48 -10.04 6.07 23.61
N TYR A 49 -8.92 5.37 23.49
CA TYR A 49 -7.60 5.99 23.53
C TYR A 49 -7.16 6.61 22.20
N THR A 50 -7.81 6.26 21.10
CA THR A 50 -7.37 6.68 19.76
C THR A 50 -8.35 7.64 19.10
N LEU A 51 -9.52 7.17 18.67
CA LEU A 51 -10.48 7.97 17.91
C LEU A 51 -11.72 8.39 18.71
N TYR A 52 -12.06 7.69 19.80
CA TYR A 52 -13.27 7.98 20.55
C TYR A 52 -13.28 9.40 21.12
N GLY A 53 -14.44 10.05 21.16
CA GLY A 53 -14.58 11.44 21.67
C GLY A 53 -14.17 12.54 20.70
N LYS A 54 -13.56 12.20 19.56
CA LYS A 54 -13.21 13.19 18.52
C LYS A 54 -14.36 13.39 17.53
N SER A 55 -14.45 14.58 16.93
CA SER A 55 -15.40 14.84 15.83
C SER A 55 -15.17 13.87 14.68
N THR A 56 -16.24 13.49 13.97
CA THR A 56 -16.18 12.57 12.82
C THR A 56 -15.18 13.04 11.76
N PHE A 57 -15.12 14.34 11.52
CA PHE A 57 -14.14 14.92 10.59
C PHE A 57 -12.69 14.70 11.07
N ASN A 58 -12.41 14.93 12.35
CA ASN A 58 -11.08 14.70 12.92
C ASN A 58 -10.71 13.19 12.90
N ARG A 59 -11.66 12.30 13.18
CA ARG A 59 -11.43 10.86 13.07
C ARG A 59 -11.02 10.46 11.67
N LEU A 60 -11.70 10.99 10.65
CA LEU A 60 -11.38 10.71 9.25
C LEU A 60 -10.01 11.28 8.85
N LEU A 61 -9.71 12.50 9.29
CA LEU A 61 -8.43 13.15 9.03
C LEU A 61 -7.26 12.37 9.64
N ILE A 62 -7.40 11.93 10.90
CA ILE A 62 -6.40 11.12 11.60
C ILE A 62 -6.21 9.78 10.89
N SER A 63 -7.30 9.10 10.51
CA SER A 63 -7.25 7.83 9.80
C SER A 63 -6.56 7.97 8.43
N PHE A 64 -6.83 9.05 7.71
CA PHE A 64 -6.16 9.38 6.46
C PHE A 64 -4.66 9.65 6.68
N PHE A 65 -4.32 10.44 7.70
CA PHE A 65 -2.93 10.74 8.04
C PHE A 65 -2.16 9.45 8.37
N HIS A 66 -2.73 8.57 9.19
CA HIS A 66 -2.11 7.27 9.49
C HIS A 66 -1.94 6.40 8.23
N SER A 67 -2.95 6.33 7.35
CA SER A 67 -2.83 5.61 6.08
C SER A 67 -1.69 6.11 5.20
N VAL A 68 -1.42 7.42 5.20
CA VAL A 68 -0.28 8.01 4.49
C VAL A 68 1.03 7.69 5.21
N SER A 69 1.07 7.87 6.54
CA SER A 69 2.26 7.74 7.37
C SER A 69 2.82 6.31 7.38
N LEU A 70 1.95 5.30 7.43
CA LEU A 70 2.32 3.88 7.36
C LEU A 70 3.12 3.53 6.10
N ARG A 71 3.04 4.33 5.05
CA ARG A 71 3.76 4.12 3.79
C ARG A 71 5.12 4.80 3.78
N THR A 72 5.94 4.52 4.80
CA THR A 72 7.35 4.93 4.97
C THR A 72 7.60 6.37 5.44
N ALA A 73 6.58 7.09 5.91
CA ALA A 73 6.78 8.42 6.51
C ALA A 73 7.13 8.32 8.02
N GLY A 74 6.52 7.37 8.74
CA GLY A 74 6.88 7.06 10.14
C GLY A 74 6.44 8.11 11.16
N PHE A 75 5.45 8.94 10.85
CA PHE A 75 4.90 9.94 11.79
C PHE A 75 3.64 9.40 12.45
N ASP A 76 3.58 9.48 13.77
CA ASP A 76 2.42 9.09 14.56
C ASP A 76 1.72 10.31 15.13
N THR A 77 0.38 10.33 15.02
CA THR A 77 -0.49 11.32 15.66
C THR A 77 -1.26 10.72 16.84
N ILE A 78 -1.23 9.41 16.96
CA ILE A 78 -1.85 8.63 18.03
C ILE A 78 -0.84 7.58 18.50
N PRO A 79 -0.72 7.38 19.83
CA PRO A 79 0.15 6.33 20.36
C PRO A 79 -0.37 4.95 19.91
N LEU A 80 0.39 4.25 19.08
CA LEU A 80 0.04 2.91 18.58
C LEU A 80 0.01 1.86 19.71
N GLU A 81 0.62 2.14 20.84
CA GLU A 81 0.62 1.28 22.03
C GLU A 81 -0.78 0.96 22.55
N HIS A 82 -1.72 1.91 22.37
CA HIS A 82 -3.12 1.76 22.79
C HIS A 82 -4.05 1.31 21.66
N SER A 83 -3.51 1.02 20.50
CA SER A 83 -4.28 0.54 19.35
C SER A 83 -4.67 -0.93 19.51
N SER A 84 -5.76 -1.34 18.87
CA SER A 84 -6.20 -2.74 18.92
C SER A 84 -5.17 -3.66 18.22
N SER A 85 -5.10 -4.93 18.66
CA SER A 85 -4.20 -5.92 18.04
C SER A 85 -4.46 -6.08 16.54
N ALA A 86 -5.72 -5.93 16.11
CA ALA A 86 -6.11 -5.96 14.71
C ALA A 86 -5.52 -4.76 13.94
N THR A 87 -5.54 -3.57 14.55
CA THR A 87 -4.94 -2.36 13.97
C THR A 87 -3.42 -2.49 13.84
N ILE A 88 -2.76 -3.06 14.85
CA ILE A 88 -1.30 -3.29 14.79
C ILE A 88 -0.95 -4.24 13.64
N LEU A 89 -1.68 -5.36 13.49
CA LEU A 89 -1.48 -6.30 12.38
C LEU A 89 -1.70 -5.63 11.02
N PHE A 90 -2.74 -4.80 10.93
CA PHE A 90 -3.02 -4.00 9.74
C PHE A 90 -1.88 -3.01 9.44
N CYS A 91 -1.37 -2.29 10.44
CA CYS A 91 -0.25 -1.35 10.29
C CYS A 91 1.00 -2.05 9.78
N VAL A 92 1.37 -3.21 10.35
CA VAL A 92 2.52 -4.01 9.89
C VAL A 92 2.35 -4.42 8.43
N THR A 93 1.15 -4.89 8.05
CA THR A 93 0.85 -5.27 6.66
C THR A 93 0.97 -4.08 5.70
N PHE A 94 0.49 -2.91 6.11
CA PHE A 94 0.57 -1.70 5.28
C PHE A 94 1.99 -1.13 5.19
N MET A 95 2.79 -1.22 6.25
CA MET A 95 4.21 -0.85 6.24
C MET A 95 5.01 -1.72 5.26
N PHE A 96 4.62 -2.99 5.09
CA PHE A 96 5.22 -3.88 4.10
C PHE A 96 4.98 -3.40 2.66
N ILE A 97 3.86 -2.73 2.40
CA ILE A 97 3.53 -2.15 1.09
C ILE A 97 4.19 -0.78 0.97
N GLY A 98 5.38 -0.75 0.40
CA GLY A 98 6.18 0.47 0.26
C GLY A 98 5.63 1.47 -0.76
N ALA A 99 6.48 2.43 -1.11
CA ALA A 99 6.13 3.54 -1.98
C ALA A 99 6.20 3.20 -3.49
N SER A 100 5.92 4.20 -4.33
CA SER A 100 5.95 4.10 -5.79
C SER A 100 7.32 3.66 -6.33
N PRO A 101 7.38 3.04 -7.51
CA PRO A 101 8.63 2.79 -8.22
C PRO A 101 9.43 4.10 -8.37
N ASN A 102 10.75 4.00 -8.27
CA ASN A 102 11.67 5.15 -8.32
C ASN A 102 11.54 6.15 -7.16
N SER A 103 10.94 5.75 -6.04
CA SER A 103 10.97 6.49 -4.78
C SER A 103 11.98 5.86 -3.81
N THR A 104 12.44 6.64 -2.84
CA THR A 104 13.37 6.21 -1.78
C THR A 104 12.70 5.33 -0.71
N GLY A 105 11.37 5.15 -0.78
CA GLY A 105 10.62 4.33 0.17
C GLY A 105 11.01 2.86 0.12
N SER A 106 11.20 2.26 1.29
CA SER A 106 11.46 0.82 1.48
C SER A 106 10.19 -0.03 1.24
N GLY A 107 10.32 -1.34 1.28
CA GLY A 107 9.24 -2.30 1.12
C GLY A 107 8.92 -2.68 -0.32
N VAL A 108 7.90 -3.52 -0.47
CA VAL A 108 7.45 -3.99 -1.78
C VAL A 108 6.79 -2.85 -2.54
N LYS A 109 7.25 -2.58 -3.77
CA LYS A 109 6.74 -1.46 -4.57
C LYS A 109 5.25 -1.59 -4.87
N THR A 110 4.53 -0.47 -4.88
CA THR A 110 3.08 -0.43 -5.17
C THR A 110 2.71 -1.08 -6.50
N THR A 111 3.57 -0.94 -7.53
CA THR A 111 3.36 -1.61 -8.82
C THR A 111 3.43 -3.13 -8.72
N THR A 112 4.30 -3.67 -7.87
CA THR A 112 4.41 -5.11 -7.63
C THR A 112 3.11 -5.65 -7.01
N ILE A 113 2.59 -4.98 -5.99
CA ILE A 113 1.32 -5.32 -5.35
C ILE A 113 0.15 -5.21 -6.35
N GLY A 114 0.13 -4.14 -7.15
CA GLY A 114 -0.90 -3.96 -8.16
C GLY A 114 -0.89 -5.07 -9.23
N ILE A 115 0.29 -5.49 -9.70
CA ILE A 115 0.43 -6.61 -10.67
C ILE A 115 -0.06 -7.91 -10.05
N LEU A 116 0.24 -8.17 -8.77
CA LEU A 116 -0.27 -9.34 -8.06
C LEU A 116 -1.79 -9.33 -7.99
N PHE A 117 -2.39 -8.22 -7.62
CA PHE A 117 -3.84 -8.09 -7.52
C PHE A 117 -4.53 -8.32 -8.87
N LEU A 118 -3.97 -7.74 -9.94
CA LEU A 118 -4.46 -7.97 -11.30
C LEU A 118 -4.28 -9.42 -11.75
N GLY A 119 -3.14 -10.04 -11.42
CA GLY A 119 -2.88 -11.43 -11.75
C GLY A 119 -3.85 -12.38 -11.04
N ILE A 120 -4.09 -12.18 -9.74
CA ILE A 120 -5.08 -12.96 -8.98
C ILE A 120 -6.49 -12.77 -9.58
N LYS A 121 -6.89 -11.53 -9.85
CA LYS A 121 -8.18 -11.25 -10.51
C LYS A 121 -8.30 -11.93 -11.86
N THR A 122 -7.25 -11.94 -12.66
CA THR A 122 -7.22 -12.57 -13.98
C THR A 122 -7.32 -14.10 -13.87
N ALA A 123 -6.62 -14.68 -12.89
CA ALA A 123 -6.69 -16.11 -12.60
C ALA A 123 -8.09 -16.53 -12.15
N LEU A 124 -8.73 -15.76 -11.25
CA LEU A 124 -10.10 -16.02 -10.80
C LEU A 124 -11.14 -15.92 -11.93
N LEU A 125 -10.90 -15.04 -12.91
CA LEU A 125 -11.76 -14.87 -14.07
C LEU A 125 -11.41 -15.83 -15.25
N ASN A 126 -10.49 -16.77 -15.05
CA ASN A 126 -10.01 -17.72 -16.06
C ASN A 126 -9.57 -17.06 -17.40
N LYS A 127 -8.97 -15.87 -17.32
CA LYS A 127 -8.46 -15.17 -18.50
C LYS A 127 -7.02 -15.56 -18.80
N ASN A 128 -6.70 -15.78 -20.06
CA ASN A 128 -5.38 -16.22 -20.50
C ASN A 128 -4.29 -15.13 -20.44
N TYR A 129 -4.65 -13.87 -20.20
CA TYR A 129 -3.71 -12.75 -20.17
C TYR A 129 -4.16 -11.67 -19.19
N ILE A 130 -3.17 -11.03 -18.57
CA ILE A 130 -3.38 -9.92 -17.64
C ILE A 130 -3.50 -8.65 -18.48
N GLU A 131 -4.64 -7.96 -18.40
CA GLU A 131 -4.84 -6.67 -19.08
C GLU A 131 -4.92 -5.51 -18.09
N PHE A 132 -4.19 -4.45 -18.40
CA PHE A 132 -4.33 -3.17 -17.73
C PHE A 132 -4.33 -2.04 -18.76
N SER A 133 -5.36 -1.19 -18.72
CA SER A 133 -5.50 -0.02 -19.64
C SER A 133 -5.33 -0.38 -21.12
N LYS A 134 -5.95 -1.47 -21.60
CA LYS A 134 -5.87 -1.98 -22.98
C LYS A 134 -4.47 -2.51 -23.39
N ARG A 135 -3.58 -2.77 -22.46
CA ARG A 135 -2.28 -3.40 -22.72
C ARG A 135 -2.14 -4.71 -21.97
N ARG A 136 -1.48 -5.67 -22.60
CA ARG A 136 -1.20 -6.99 -22.05
C ARG A 136 0.05 -6.95 -21.20
N ILE A 137 -0.06 -7.45 -19.97
CA ILE A 137 1.06 -7.64 -19.05
C ILE A 137 1.50 -9.10 -19.16
N SER A 138 2.79 -9.33 -19.31
CA SER A 138 3.36 -10.67 -19.41
C SER A 138 3.25 -11.43 -18.10
N TRP A 139 2.90 -12.70 -18.13
CA TRP A 139 2.94 -13.61 -16.98
C TRP A 139 4.33 -13.71 -16.33
N LYS A 140 5.40 -13.46 -17.09
CA LYS A 140 6.77 -13.35 -16.54
C LYS A 140 6.90 -12.25 -15.50
N LEU A 141 6.21 -11.12 -15.68
CA LEU A 141 6.19 -10.03 -14.70
C LEU A 141 5.41 -10.39 -13.44
N PHE A 142 4.31 -11.10 -13.59
CA PHE A 142 3.55 -11.64 -12.46
C PHE A 142 4.39 -12.63 -11.64
N ASN A 143 5.07 -13.59 -12.28
CA ASN A 143 5.92 -14.54 -11.58
C ASN A 143 7.09 -13.87 -10.85
N LYS A 144 7.70 -12.85 -11.45
CA LYS A 144 8.72 -12.04 -10.77
C LYS A 144 8.15 -11.27 -9.57
N ALA A 145 6.97 -10.69 -9.72
CA ALA A 145 6.29 -9.97 -8.64
C ALA A 145 5.94 -10.90 -7.47
N SER A 146 5.41 -12.09 -7.76
CA SER A 146 5.07 -13.09 -6.73
C SER A 146 6.31 -13.61 -5.99
N ALA A 147 7.39 -13.88 -6.72
CA ALA A 147 8.66 -14.30 -6.12
C ALA A 147 9.23 -13.23 -5.18
N LEU A 148 9.22 -11.96 -5.59
CA LEU A 148 9.69 -10.85 -4.75
C LEU A 148 8.87 -10.73 -3.45
N VAL A 149 7.54 -10.82 -3.54
CA VAL A 149 6.67 -10.73 -2.36
C VAL A 149 6.87 -11.92 -1.45
N PHE A 150 7.01 -13.12 -2.01
CA PHE A 150 7.27 -14.33 -1.22
C PHE A 150 8.60 -14.25 -0.46
N ILE A 151 9.68 -13.84 -1.12
CA ILE A 151 11.00 -13.66 -0.48
C ILE A 151 10.92 -12.61 0.63
N ALA A 152 10.26 -11.48 0.37
CA ALA A 152 10.11 -10.41 1.35
C ALA A 152 9.25 -10.85 2.56
N MET A 153 8.18 -11.63 2.35
CA MET A 153 7.40 -12.24 3.45
C MET A 153 8.23 -13.23 4.27
N MET A 154 8.99 -14.09 3.62
CA MET A 154 9.90 -15.02 4.31
C MET A 154 10.93 -14.26 5.16
N TYR A 155 11.50 -13.18 4.63
CA TYR A 155 12.43 -12.34 5.39
C TYR A 155 11.79 -11.75 6.64
N VAL A 156 10.58 -11.20 6.54
CA VAL A 156 9.84 -10.65 7.69
C VAL A 156 9.57 -11.72 8.76
N LEU A 157 9.14 -12.92 8.35
CA LEU A 157 8.90 -14.03 9.27
C LEU A 157 10.17 -14.45 10.01
N ILE A 158 11.29 -14.56 9.30
CA ILE A 158 12.60 -14.88 9.91
C ILE A 158 13.00 -13.81 10.93
N MET A 159 12.84 -12.53 10.60
CA MET A 159 13.16 -11.42 11.52
C MET A 159 12.27 -11.40 12.76
N ILE A 160 10.99 -11.75 12.64
CA ILE A 160 10.08 -11.89 13.79
C ILE A 160 10.52 -13.04 14.70
N GLU A 161 10.90 -14.19 14.16
CA GLU A 161 11.39 -15.33 14.96
C GLU A 161 12.71 -15.01 15.67
N ILE A 162 13.65 -14.35 14.99
CA ILE A 162 14.92 -13.91 15.61
C ILE A 162 14.62 -12.91 16.74
N GLY A 163 13.73 -11.94 16.52
CA GLY A 163 13.33 -10.99 17.56
C GLY A 163 12.71 -11.67 18.78
N ARG A 164 11.85 -12.67 18.57
CA ARG A 164 11.26 -13.48 19.65
C ARG A 164 12.30 -14.28 20.42
N ALA A 165 13.27 -14.86 19.72
CA ALA A 165 14.35 -15.61 20.37
C ALA A 165 15.29 -14.72 21.19
N SER A 166 15.49 -13.46 20.77
CA SER A 166 16.34 -12.49 21.47
C SER A 166 15.68 -11.88 22.71
N CYS A 167 14.35 -11.90 22.80
CA CYS A 167 13.59 -11.38 23.95
C CYS A 167 13.27 -12.46 25.01
N ARG A 168 13.75 -13.69 24.86
CA ARG A 168 13.71 -14.78 25.83
C ARG A 168 15.05 -14.95 26.51
#